data_a9d522c360ca83c850a48bcdcb9a56fc
#
_entry.id   a9d522c360ca83c850a48bcdcb9a56fc
#
_cell.length_a   1.000
_cell.length_b   1.000
_cell.length_c   1.000
_cell.angle_alpha   90.00
_cell.angle_beta   90.00
_cell.angle_gamma   90.00
#
_symmetry.space_group_name_H-M   'P 1'
#
loop_
_entity.id
_entity.type
_entity.pdbx_description
1 polymer ?
#
loop_
_entity_poly.entity_id
_entity_poly.type
_entity_poly.pdbx_seq_one_letter_code
_entity_poly.pdbx_strand_id
1 'polypeptide(L)'
;MPWMNFAAVGIGAAFGAWTRWGLGILLNAMHPSIPMGTLAANLIGGFLVGIVMTLAEPLNLSTTARLLLVTGYLGGLTTFSSFSAETVALFMKGQLGWTIVIVIAHLAGSLLMTGAGVMLTRAMLTR
;
A
#
# COMPACT_ATOMS: atom_id res chain seq x y z
N MET A 1 -16.04 -5.78 -20.73
CA MET A 1 -16.54 -7.10 -20.31
C MET A 1 -16.50 -7.17 -18.79
N PRO A 2 -17.65 -7.31 -18.11
CA PRO A 2 -17.68 -7.32 -16.64
C PRO A 2 -16.85 -8.44 -16.01
N TRP A 3 -16.83 -9.62 -16.62
CA TRP A 3 -16.03 -10.74 -16.14
C TRP A 3 -14.52 -10.48 -16.20
N MET A 4 -14.05 -9.74 -17.21
CA MET A 4 -12.63 -9.34 -17.30
C MET A 4 -12.23 -8.42 -16.15
N ASN A 5 -13.10 -7.48 -15.80
CA ASN A 5 -12.88 -6.58 -14.68
C ASN A 5 -12.86 -7.35 -13.35
N PHE A 6 -13.79 -8.28 -13.18
CA PHE A 6 -13.82 -9.16 -12.02
C PHE A 6 -12.53 -9.99 -11.89
N ALA A 7 -12.10 -10.63 -12.99
CA ALA A 7 -10.85 -11.39 -13.04
C ALA A 7 -9.63 -10.51 -12.77
N ALA A 8 -9.58 -9.31 -13.34
CA ALA A 8 -8.47 -8.36 -13.13
C ALA A 8 -8.31 -7.99 -11.65
N VAL A 9 -9.42 -7.66 -10.97
CA VAL A 9 -9.40 -7.38 -9.53
C VAL A 9 -8.90 -8.58 -8.73
N GLY A 10 -9.43 -9.77 -8.98
CA GLY A 10 -9.06 -11.00 -8.25
C GLY A 10 -7.60 -11.40 -8.45
N ILE A 11 -7.13 -11.38 -9.69
CA ILE A 11 -5.73 -11.72 -10.02
C ILE A 11 -4.78 -10.68 -9.41
N GLY A 12 -5.06 -9.41 -9.60
CA GLY A 12 -4.26 -8.33 -9.00
C GLY A 12 -4.20 -8.45 -7.48
N ALA A 13 -5.34 -8.68 -6.83
CA ALA A 13 -5.44 -8.82 -5.39
C ALA A 13 -4.62 -10.02 -4.87
N ALA A 14 -4.64 -11.15 -5.56
CA ALA A 14 -3.83 -12.32 -5.20
C ALA A 14 -2.34 -11.99 -5.21
N PHE A 15 -1.83 -11.37 -6.26
CA PHE A 15 -0.43 -10.96 -6.35
C PHE A 15 -0.08 -9.90 -5.30
N GLY A 16 -0.96 -8.93 -5.07
CA GLY A 16 -0.77 -7.91 -4.02
C GLY A 16 -0.69 -8.53 -2.62
N ALA A 17 -1.61 -9.43 -2.30
CA ALA A 17 -1.63 -10.13 -1.03
C ALA A 17 -0.38 -11.01 -0.83
N TRP A 18 0.07 -11.70 -1.87
CA TRP A 18 1.32 -12.49 -1.82
C TRP A 18 2.53 -11.59 -1.60
N THR A 19 2.60 -10.44 -2.26
CA THR A 19 3.68 -9.46 -2.04
C THR A 19 3.68 -8.97 -0.60
N ARG A 20 2.54 -8.61 -0.05
CA ARG A 20 2.41 -8.18 1.35
C ARG A 20 2.81 -9.30 2.32
N TRP A 21 2.35 -10.51 2.10
CA TRP A 21 2.73 -11.65 2.91
C TRP A 21 4.25 -11.90 2.88
N GLY A 22 4.85 -11.84 1.69
CA GLY A 22 6.30 -11.95 1.53
C GLY A 22 7.08 -10.87 2.28
N LEU A 23 6.63 -9.61 2.20
CA LEU A 23 7.21 -8.51 2.99
C LEU A 23 7.09 -8.77 4.50
N GLY A 24 5.98 -9.33 4.95
CA GLY A 24 5.79 -9.73 6.35
C GLY A 24 6.79 -10.78 6.78
N ILE A 25 7.00 -11.83 5.98
CA ILE A 25 8.00 -12.88 6.26
C ILE A 25 9.40 -12.28 6.36
N LEU A 26 9.76 -11.37 5.45
CA LEU A 26 11.11 -10.82 5.38
C LEU A 26 11.39 -9.76 6.46
N LEU A 27 10.41 -8.93 6.80
CA LEU A 27 10.65 -7.67 7.51
C LEU A 27 9.99 -7.56 8.88
N ASN A 28 8.90 -8.29 9.17
CA ASN A 28 8.16 -8.10 10.42
C ASN A 28 8.98 -8.37 11.67
N ALA A 29 9.94 -9.29 11.61
CA ALA A 29 10.81 -9.61 12.73
C ALA A 29 11.97 -8.63 12.93
N MET A 30 12.17 -7.66 12.04
CA MET A 30 13.29 -6.72 12.11
C MET A 30 13.16 -5.68 13.23
N HIS A 31 11.95 -5.48 13.76
CA HIS A 31 11.71 -4.56 14.88
C HIS A 31 10.86 -5.24 15.95
N PRO A 32 11.17 -5.06 17.25
CA PRO A 32 10.48 -5.77 18.31
C PRO A 32 9.03 -5.35 18.53
N SER A 33 8.68 -4.11 18.17
CA SER A 33 7.35 -3.55 18.44
C SER A 33 6.54 -3.27 17.18
N ILE A 34 7.19 -2.85 16.08
CA ILE A 34 6.52 -2.48 14.84
C ILE A 34 6.75 -3.54 13.78
N PRO A 35 5.68 -4.16 13.23
CA PRO A 35 5.78 -5.04 12.07
C PRO A 35 6.22 -4.26 10.83
N MET A 36 7.50 -4.33 10.50
CA MET A 36 8.11 -3.53 9.43
C MET A 36 7.63 -3.94 8.03
N GLY A 37 7.22 -5.19 7.86
CA GLY A 37 6.66 -5.65 6.57
C GLY A 37 5.31 -5.02 6.26
N THR A 38 4.43 -4.91 7.25
CA THR A 38 3.14 -4.23 7.11
C THR A 38 3.35 -2.74 6.80
N LEU A 39 4.27 -2.10 7.50
CA LEU A 39 4.62 -0.69 7.24
C LEU A 39 5.17 -0.51 5.83
N ALA A 40 6.14 -1.34 5.43
CA ALA A 40 6.72 -1.30 4.08
C ALA A 40 5.65 -1.49 2.99
N ALA A 41 4.75 -2.45 3.17
CA ALA A 41 3.65 -2.70 2.23
C ALA A 41 2.76 -1.46 2.04
N ASN A 42 2.39 -0.80 3.12
CA ASN A 42 1.56 0.40 3.06
C ASN A 42 2.33 1.62 2.47
N LEU A 43 3.60 1.79 2.80
CA LEU A 43 4.41 2.88 2.26
C LEU A 43 4.69 2.69 0.75
N ILE A 44 5.08 1.49 0.36
CA ILE A 44 5.32 1.15 -1.06
C ILE A 44 4.01 1.28 -1.84
N GLY A 45 2.92 0.73 -1.33
CA GLY A 45 1.61 0.83 -1.95
C GLY A 45 1.14 2.28 -2.10
N GLY A 46 1.34 3.11 -1.09
CA GLY A 46 1.06 4.54 -1.14
C GLY A 46 1.86 5.26 -2.23
N PHE A 47 3.15 4.98 -2.33
CA PHE A 47 4.00 5.53 -3.39
C PHE A 47 3.52 5.10 -4.79
N LEU A 48 3.27 3.80 -4.98
CA LEU A 48 2.84 3.25 -6.26
C LEU A 48 1.46 3.77 -6.68
N VAL A 49 0.51 3.94 -5.76
CA VAL A 49 -0.79 4.49 -6.14
C VAL A 49 -0.67 5.94 -6.64
N GLY A 50 0.22 6.73 -6.04
CA GLY A 50 0.52 8.07 -6.53
C GLY A 50 1.04 8.09 -7.97
N ILE A 51 1.93 7.15 -8.30
CA ILE A 51 2.46 6.97 -9.66
C ILE A 51 1.35 6.54 -10.62
N VAL A 52 0.63 5.47 -10.30
CA VAL A 52 -0.39 4.91 -11.21
C VAL A 52 -1.51 5.89 -11.47
N MET A 53 -2.00 6.58 -10.45
CA MET A 53 -3.06 7.58 -10.62
C MET A 53 -2.62 8.75 -11.51
N THR A 54 -1.38 9.17 -11.38
CA THR A 54 -0.83 10.28 -12.19
C THR A 54 -0.61 9.87 -13.65
N LEU A 55 -0.22 8.60 -13.89
CA LEU A 55 0.01 8.07 -15.24
C LEU A 55 -1.27 7.59 -15.94
N ALA A 56 -2.35 7.36 -15.20
CA ALA A 56 -3.53 6.71 -15.73
C ALA A 56 -4.17 7.43 -16.92
N GLU A 57 -4.22 8.77 -16.89
CA GLU A 57 -4.77 9.57 -17.99
C GLU A 57 -3.78 9.74 -19.14
N PRO A 58 -2.51 10.20 -18.92
CA PRO A 58 -1.54 10.32 -20.00
C PRO A 58 -1.32 9.04 -20.80
N LEU A 59 -1.39 7.88 -20.15
CA LEU A 59 -1.22 6.58 -20.79
C LEU A 59 -2.53 5.96 -21.29
N ASN A 60 -3.66 6.64 -21.12
CA ASN A 60 -4.99 6.12 -21.48
C ASN A 60 -5.25 4.70 -20.94
N LEU A 61 -4.91 4.49 -19.66
CA LEU A 61 -5.11 3.19 -19.05
C LEU A 61 -6.59 2.78 -19.11
N SER A 62 -6.85 1.57 -19.62
CA SER A 62 -8.19 1.03 -19.66
C SER A 62 -8.76 0.82 -18.25
N THR A 63 -10.09 0.75 -18.14
CA THR A 63 -10.76 0.46 -16.88
C THR A 63 -10.24 -0.85 -16.27
N THR A 64 -10.08 -1.88 -17.08
CA THR A 64 -9.55 -3.19 -16.65
C THR A 64 -8.14 -3.07 -16.11
N ALA A 65 -7.25 -2.29 -16.76
CA ALA A 65 -5.89 -2.07 -16.29
C ALA A 65 -5.87 -1.30 -14.95
N ARG A 66 -6.70 -0.28 -14.80
CA ARG A 66 -6.83 0.45 -13.54
C ARG A 66 -7.33 -0.45 -12.39
N LEU A 67 -8.30 -1.30 -12.68
CA LEU A 67 -8.82 -2.26 -11.71
C LEU A 67 -7.78 -3.31 -11.32
N LEU A 68 -7.01 -3.81 -12.29
CA LEU A 68 -5.91 -4.75 -12.02
C LEU A 68 -4.86 -4.14 -11.10
N LEU A 69 -4.42 -2.92 -11.41
CA LEU A 69 -3.31 -2.27 -10.70
C LEU A 69 -3.74 -1.67 -9.37
N VAL A 70 -4.79 -0.86 -9.36
CA VAL A 70 -5.18 -0.09 -8.16
C VAL A 70 -6.06 -0.93 -7.24
N THR A 71 -7.24 -1.34 -7.70
CA THR A 71 -8.18 -2.08 -6.86
C THR A 71 -7.65 -3.47 -6.53
N GLY A 72 -7.06 -4.16 -7.51
CA GLY A 72 -6.49 -5.49 -7.34
C GLY A 72 -5.15 -5.43 -6.62
N TYR A 73 -4.07 -5.18 -7.37
CA TYR A 73 -2.71 -5.34 -6.84
C TYR A 73 -2.43 -4.43 -5.64
N LEU A 74 -2.62 -3.12 -5.78
CA LEU A 74 -2.36 -2.19 -4.68
C LEU A 74 -3.35 -2.36 -3.52
N GLY A 75 -4.60 -2.70 -3.82
CA GLY A 75 -5.59 -3.02 -2.79
C GLY A 75 -5.24 -4.28 -1.99
N GLY A 76 -4.69 -5.31 -2.65
CA GLY A 76 -4.19 -6.52 -1.97
C GLY A 76 -2.86 -6.31 -1.25
N LEU A 77 -1.99 -5.46 -1.78
CA LEU A 77 -0.70 -5.13 -1.18
C LEU A 77 -0.85 -4.31 0.11
N THR A 78 -1.70 -3.28 0.10
CA THR A 78 -1.92 -2.40 1.24
C THR A 78 -2.96 -2.97 2.20
N THR A 79 -2.88 -2.58 3.47
CA THR A 79 -3.79 -3.10 4.49
C THR A 79 -4.04 -2.10 5.61
N PHE A 80 -5.28 -1.72 5.78
CA PHE A 80 -5.71 -0.97 6.95
C PHE A 80 -5.99 -1.90 8.14
N SER A 81 -6.54 -3.09 7.88
CA SER A 81 -6.92 -4.04 8.93
C SER A 81 -5.73 -4.58 9.71
N SER A 82 -4.63 -4.93 9.05
CA SER A 82 -3.42 -5.37 9.75
C SER A 82 -2.83 -4.23 10.58
N PHE A 83 -2.72 -3.03 10.02
CA PHE A 83 -2.30 -1.84 10.76
C PHE A 83 -3.17 -1.58 12.00
N SER A 84 -4.49 -1.69 11.85
CA SER A 84 -5.45 -1.51 12.94
C SER A 84 -5.24 -2.53 14.05
N ALA A 85 -5.12 -3.82 13.69
CA ALA A 85 -4.90 -4.91 14.65
C ALA A 85 -3.57 -4.76 15.39
N GLU A 86 -2.50 -4.42 14.69
CA GLU A 86 -1.17 -4.19 15.26
C GLU A 86 -1.16 -3.00 16.22
N THR A 87 -1.84 -1.92 15.86
CA THR A 87 -1.97 -0.71 16.71
C THR A 87 -2.70 -1.03 18.01
N VAL A 88 -3.84 -1.71 17.91
CA VAL A 88 -4.63 -2.11 19.09
C VAL A 88 -3.82 -3.07 19.98
N ALA A 89 -3.08 -4.01 19.38
CA ALA A 89 -2.23 -4.94 20.13
C ALA A 89 -1.15 -4.20 20.93
N LEU A 90 -0.50 -3.20 20.36
CA LEU A 90 0.48 -2.35 21.06
C LEU A 90 -0.17 -1.56 22.22
N PHE A 91 -1.33 -1.00 21.97
CA PHE A 91 -2.08 -0.28 22.99
C PHE A 91 -2.46 -1.19 24.17
N MET A 92 -2.96 -2.40 23.89
CA MET A 92 -3.36 -3.36 24.92
C MET A 92 -2.16 -3.86 25.74
N LYS A 93 -0.96 -3.88 25.16
CA LYS A 93 0.29 -4.19 25.87
C LYS A 93 0.82 -3.01 26.70
N GLY A 94 0.13 -1.88 26.72
CA GLY A 94 0.57 -0.66 27.40
C GLY A 94 1.73 0.07 26.73
N GLN A 95 2.08 -0.28 25.48
CA GLN A 95 3.16 0.34 24.73
C GLN A 95 2.65 1.60 24.00
N LEU A 96 2.26 2.63 24.77
CA LEU A 96 1.63 3.83 24.24
C LEU A 96 2.53 4.62 23.28
N GLY A 97 3.82 4.70 23.57
CA GLY A 97 4.80 5.36 22.69
C GLY A 97 4.84 4.72 21.30
N TRP A 98 4.96 3.39 21.24
CA TRP A 98 4.97 2.66 19.97
C TRP A 98 3.60 2.66 19.28
N THR A 99 2.51 2.71 20.04
CA THR A 99 1.16 2.90 19.49
C THR A 99 1.06 4.20 18.70
N ILE A 100 1.57 5.30 19.25
CA ILE A 100 1.59 6.60 18.57
C ILE A 100 2.51 6.56 17.35
N VAL A 101 3.69 5.97 17.48
CA VAL A 101 4.66 5.85 16.38
C VAL A 101 4.08 5.08 15.20
N ILE A 102 3.44 3.92 15.43
CA ILE A 102 2.85 3.14 14.34
C ILE A 102 1.72 3.88 13.63
N VAL A 103 0.88 4.61 14.38
CA VAL A 103 -0.21 5.42 13.81
C VAL A 103 0.37 6.51 12.90
N ILE A 104 1.33 7.28 13.39
CA ILE A 104 1.96 8.36 12.61
C ILE A 104 2.70 7.78 11.39
N ALA A 105 3.48 6.71 11.57
CA ALA A 105 4.24 6.09 10.48
C ALA A 105 3.33 5.62 9.35
N HIS A 106 2.24 4.93 9.66
CA HIS A 106 1.31 4.45 8.63
C HIS A 106 0.51 5.58 8.00
N LEU A 107 -0.10 6.47 8.77
CA LEU A 107 -0.96 7.51 8.22
C LEU A 107 -0.16 8.62 7.53
N ALA A 108 0.73 9.28 8.24
CA ALA A 108 1.55 10.35 7.67
C ALA A 108 2.53 9.80 6.62
N GLY A 109 3.16 8.67 6.91
CA GLY A 109 4.08 8.02 5.97
C GLY A 109 3.43 7.66 4.65
N SER A 110 2.25 7.02 4.68
CA SER A 110 1.53 6.65 3.45
C SER A 110 1.09 7.87 2.65
N LEU A 111 0.57 8.91 3.30
CA LEU A 111 0.17 10.14 2.62
C LEU A 111 1.37 10.86 1.98
N LEU A 112 2.50 10.94 2.69
CA LEU A 112 3.73 11.52 2.15
C LEU A 112 4.26 10.70 0.96
N MET A 113 4.23 9.39 1.04
CA MET A 113 4.66 8.51 -0.05
C MET A 113 3.76 8.64 -1.28
N THR A 114 2.46 8.75 -1.10
CA THR A 114 1.53 9.01 -2.21
C THR A 114 1.83 10.37 -2.86
N GLY A 115 2.00 11.41 -2.06
CA GLY A 115 2.41 12.72 -2.54
C GLY A 115 3.73 12.68 -3.31
N ALA A 116 4.72 11.97 -2.78
CA ALA A 116 6.02 11.78 -3.44
C ALA A 116 5.89 11.08 -4.80
N GLY A 117 5.06 10.03 -4.88
CA GLY A 117 4.77 9.33 -6.14
C GLY A 117 4.13 10.24 -7.18
N VAL A 118 3.16 11.06 -6.77
CA VAL A 118 2.52 12.06 -7.65
C VAL A 118 3.54 13.08 -8.13
N MET A 119 4.31 13.68 -7.22
CA MET A 119 5.28 14.74 -7.55
C MET A 119 6.39 14.23 -8.47
N LEU A 120 6.95 13.06 -8.16
CA LEU A 120 7.98 12.44 -8.99
C LEU A 120 7.48 12.19 -10.42
N THR A 121 6.30 11.61 -10.55
CA THR A 121 5.72 11.28 -11.86
C THR A 121 5.42 12.55 -12.66
N ARG A 122 4.86 13.57 -12.01
CA ARG A 122 4.63 14.88 -12.69
C ARG A 122 5.93 15.50 -13.18
N ALA A 123 6.99 15.48 -12.35
CA ALA A 123 8.28 16.01 -12.75
C ALA A 123 8.89 15.26 -13.95
N MET A 124 8.63 13.97 -14.07
CA MET A 124 9.08 13.18 -15.23
C MET A 124 8.26 13.47 -16.50
N LEU A 125 6.96 13.73 -16.36
CA LEU A 125 6.08 14.03 -17.50
C LEU A 125 6.30 15.43 -18.10
N THR A 126 6.89 16.36 -17.35
CA THR A 126 7.14 17.74 -17.78
C THR A 126 8.52 17.94 -18.43
N ARG A 127 9.31 16.89 -18.58
CA ARG A 127 10.60 16.89 -19.27
C ARG A 127 10.44 16.42 -20.72
#